data_72d58b907221cd57fe056dd1dd0408cf
#
_entry.id   72d58b907221cd57fe056dd1dd0408cf
#
_cell.length_a   1.000
_cell.length_b   1.000
_cell.length_c   1.000
_cell.angle_alpha   90.00
_cell.angle_beta   90.00
_cell.angle_gamma   90.00
#
_symmetry.space_group_name_H-M   'P 1'
#
loop_
_entity.id
_entity.type
_entity.pdbx_description
1 polymer ?
#
loop_
_entity_poly.entity_id
_entity_poly.type
_entity_poly.pdbx_seq_one_letter_code
_entity_poly.pdbx_strand_id
1 'polypeptide(L)'
;MPCRCLPVDADGLSLTALSGSDAAVCYVTPSHQFPTGVTMPAGRRAELLHWAARAPGRRYIIEDDYDSEFRFDTRPLPSLQGMAGADGPVVYLSTCSRSLAPGIRIAYMVLPRQLLGAWQEKYRLYSGTVGRFEQQTLARFITGGYFTRHLARERTAYKARRDALVAALRTSFAPEELTLAGLHTGLHLLAQLKDPPPDAALRAAARQYGVRCSLLSDYDLTGTAHSAAGTLVLGYGSLPDADCAAAGERLKKLCTAAREASDTV
;
A
#
# COMPACT_ATOMS: atom_id res chain seq x y z
N MET A 1 -2.41 -15.47 -18.50
CA MET A 1 -0.99 -15.39 -18.11
C MET A 1 -0.88 -15.93 -16.69
N PRO A 2 -0.05 -16.92 -16.40
CA PRO A 2 0.12 -17.43 -15.07
C PRO A 2 0.78 -16.36 -14.18
N CYS A 3 0.31 -16.22 -12.93
CA CYS A 3 0.87 -15.33 -11.93
C CYS A 3 1.54 -16.15 -10.84
N ARG A 4 2.69 -15.69 -10.36
CA ARG A 4 3.43 -16.27 -9.24
C ARG A 4 3.62 -15.20 -8.17
N CYS A 5 3.21 -15.50 -6.94
CA CYS A 5 3.50 -14.67 -5.79
C CYS A 5 4.94 -14.91 -5.33
N LEU A 6 5.64 -13.83 -5.03
CA LEU A 6 7.01 -13.86 -4.54
C LEU A 6 7.07 -13.27 -3.13
N PRO A 7 8.00 -13.75 -2.28
CA PRO A 7 8.15 -13.25 -0.92
C PRO A 7 8.50 -11.75 -0.90
N VAL A 8 8.02 -11.08 0.15
CA VAL A 8 8.38 -9.72 0.51
C VAL A 8 9.19 -9.78 1.80
N ASP A 9 10.36 -9.14 1.81
CA ASP A 9 11.24 -8.98 2.97
C ASP A 9 11.17 -7.54 3.54
N ALA A 10 12.07 -7.20 4.45
CA ALA A 10 12.14 -5.87 5.06
C ALA A 10 12.39 -4.71 4.07
N ASP A 11 12.92 -5.02 2.89
CA ASP A 11 13.21 -4.07 1.81
C ASP A 11 12.21 -4.17 0.63
N GLY A 12 11.16 -4.97 0.76
CA GLY A 12 10.14 -5.18 -0.27
C GLY A 12 10.32 -6.51 -1.02
N LEU A 13 10.03 -6.54 -2.31
CA LEU A 13 10.10 -7.76 -3.13
C LEU A 13 11.49 -8.43 -3.05
N SER A 14 11.53 -9.73 -2.77
CA SER A 14 12.77 -10.54 -2.79
C SER A 14 13.31 -10.66 -4.21
N LEU A 15 14.46 -10.03 -4.46
CA LEU A 15 15.12 -10.10 -5.77
C LEU A 15 15.79 -11.45 -6.04
N THR A 16 16.15 -12.17 -4.99
CA THR A 16 16.66 -13.56 -5.13
C THR A 16 15.55 -14.45 -5.69
N ALA A 17 14.34 -14.35 -5.13
CA ALA A 17 13.21 -15.12 -5.62
C ALA A 17 12.80 -14.68 -7.05
N LEU A 18 12.84 -13.38 -7.35
CA LEU A 18 12.55 -12.85 -8.68
C LEU A 18 13.59 -13.35 -9.71
N SER A 19 14.86 -13.28 -9.39
CA SER A 19 15.93 -13.70 -10.29
C SER A 19 15.94 -15.22 -10.57
N GLY A 20 15.47 -16.00 -9.62
CA GLY A 20 15.27 -17.45 -9.78
C GLY A 20 13.99 -17.82 -10.52
N SER A 21 13.20 -16.84 -10.99
CA SER A 21 11.97 -17.06 -11.74
C SER A 21 12.15 -16.79 -13.24
N ASP A 22 11.21 -17.28 -14.03
CA ASP A 22 11.07 -17.01 -15.47
C ASP A 22 10.19 -15.79 -15.78
N ALA A 23 9.94 -14.95 -14.78
CA ALA A 23 9.04 -13.81 -14.90
C ALA A 23 9.50 -12.82 -15.98
N ALA A 24 8.60 -12.48 -16.90
CA ALA A 24 8.76 -11.40 -17.87
C ALA A 24 8.22 -10.06 -17.35
N VAL A 25 7.26 -10.08 -16.41
CA VAL A 25 6.66 -8.89 -15.82
C VAL A 25 6.68 -9.02 -14.30
N CYS A 26 7.14 -7.97 -13.64
CA CYS A 26 7.13 -7.83 -12.20
C CYS A 26 6.17 -6.71 -11.79
N TYR A 27 5.18 -7.02 -10.96
CA TYR A 27 4.26 -6.02 -10.40
C TYR A 27 4.66 -5.70 -8.97
N VAL A 28 4.84 -4.41 -8.65
CA VAL A 28 5.28 -3.95 -7.33
C VAL A 28 4.60 -2.65 -6.92
N THR A 29 4.49 -2.43 -5.61
CA THR A 29 4.04 -1.18 -4.97
C THR A 29 5.19 -0.59 -4.14
N PRO A 30 6.25 -0.04 -4.76
CA PRO A 30 7.53 0.21 -4.09
C PRO A 30 7.50 1.39 -3.12
N SER A 31 6.56 2.30 -3.28
CA SER A 31 6.42 3.47 -2.40
C SER A 31 5.77 3.12 -1.06
N HIS A 32 4.88 2.13 -1.08
CA HIS A 32 4.18 1.61 0.10
C HIS A 32 3.62 0.23 -0.23
N GLN A 33 4.39 -0.81 0.06
CA GLN A 33 3.98 -2.18 -0.28
C GLN A 33 2.70 -2.55 0.49
N PHE A 34 1.68 -2.92 -0.24
CA PHE A 34 0.46 -3.42 0.38
C PHE A 34 0.49 -4.95 0.47
N PRO A 35 0.20 -5.54 1.62
CA PRO A 35 -0.25 -4.88 2.86
C PRO A 35 0.85 -4.62 3.89
N THR A 36 2.12 -4.94 3.64
CA THR A 36 3.19 -4.92 4.66
C THR A 36 3.60 -3.50 5.10
N GLY A 37 3.25 -2.47 4.34
CA GLY A 37 3.64 -1.09 4.62
C GLY A 37 5.13 -0.80 4.37
N VAL A 38 5.88 -1.73 3.77
CA VAL A 38 7.30 -1.56 3.47
C VAL A 38 7.50 -0.57 2.33
N THR A 39 8.41 0.38 2.52
CA THR A 39 8.90 1.26 1.45
C THR A 39 10.19 0.69 0.88
N MET A 40 10.20 0.36 -0.40
CA MET A 40 11.38 -0.18 -1.10
C MET A 40 12.49 0.88 -1.14
N PRO A 41 13.67 0.61 -0.55
CA PRO A 41 14.77 1.58 -0.53
C PRO A 41 15.39 1.77 -1.93
N ALA A 42 16.12 2.88 -2.12
CA ALA A 42 16.70 3.24 -3.41
C ALA A 42 17.64 2.16 -3.98
N GLY A 43 18.42 1.50 -3.14
CA GLY A 43 19.28 0.38 -3.54
C GLY A 43 18.48 -0.76 -4.16
N ARG A 44 17.41 -1.22 -3.49
CA ARG A 44 16.55 -2.28 -3.99
C ARG A 44 15.82 -1.88 -5.29
N ARG A 45 15.43 -0.58 -5.43
CA ARG A 45 14.87 -0.05 -6.68
C ARG A 45 15.87 -0.14 -7.82
N ALA A 46 17.14 0.24 -7.59
CA ALA A 46 18.19 0.15 -8.59
C ALA A 46 18.48 -1.31 -9.01
N GLU A 47 18.52 -2.23 -8.08
CA GLU A 47 18.69 -3.65 -8.36
C GLU A 47 17.52 -4.23 -9.16
N LEU A 48 16.27 -3.84 -8.87
CA LEU A 48 15.10 -4.25 -9.62
C LEU A 48 15.13 -3.72 -11.06
N LEU A 49 15.54 -2.47 -11.27
CA LEU A 49 15.76 -1.91 -12.60
C LEU A 49 16.85 -2.66 -13.35
N HIS A 50 17.93 -3.03 -12.66
CA HIS A 50 19.01 -3.83 -13.25
C HIS A 50 18.53 -5.23 -13.66
N TRP A 51 17.66 -5.88 -12.86
CA TRP A 51 17.03 -7.16 -13.24
C TRP A 51 16.29 -7.04 -14.58
N ALA A 52 15.51 -5.97 -14.78
CA ALA A 52 14.80 -5.76 -16.03
C ALA A 52 15.75 -5.44 -17.20
N ALA A 53 16.81 -4.65 -16.94
CA ALA A 53 17.80 -4.27 -17.95
C ALA A 53 18.61 -5.45 -18.50
N ARG A 54 18.73 -6.57 -17.76
CA ARG A 54 19.42 -7.79 -18.23
C ARG A 54 18.70 -8.51 -19.36
N ALA A 55 17.43 -8.20 -19.64
CA ALA A 55 16.67 -8.74 -20.76
C ALA A 55 15.82 -7.65 -21.40
N PRO A 56 16.42 -6.67 -22.08
CA PRO A 56 15.74 -5.52 -22.63
C PRO A 56 14.67 -5.94 -23.64
N GLY A 57 13.50 -5.30 -23.56
CA GLY A 57 12.34 -5.64 -24.38
C GLY A 57 11.60 -6.92 -24.00
N ARG A 58 12.14 -7.71 -23.07
CA ARG A 58 11.51 -8.96 -22.57
C ARG A 58 11.03 -8.86 -21.14
N ARG A 59 11.62 -7.96 -20.34
CA ARG A 59 11.24 -7.75 -18.93
C ARG A 59 10.70 -6.35 -18.73
N TYR A 60 9.58 -6.26 -18.01
CA TYR A 60 8.97 -5.01 -17.61
C TYR A 60 8.62 -5.03 -16.13
N ILE A 61 8.58 -3.85 -15.55
CA ILE A 61 8.13 -3.62 -14.18
C ILE A 61 6.85 -2.80 -14.26
N ILE A 62 5.79 -3.26 -13.59
CA ILE A 62 4.58 -2.47 -13.34
C ILE A 62 4.74 -1.88 -11.95
N GLU A 63 4.92 -0.58 -11.87
CA GLU A 63 4.98 0.18 -10.63
C GLU A 63 3.57 0.73 -10.34
N ASP A 64 2.91 0.20 -9.33
CA ASP A 64 1.63 0.71 -8.86
C ASP A 64 1.85 1.64 -7.68
N ASP A 65 1.62 2.91 -7.91
CA ASP A 65 1.82 4.00 -6.94
C ASP A 65 0.48 4.60 -6.54
N TYR A 66 -0.16 4.01 -5.54
CA TYR A 66 -1.54 4.32 -5.16
C TYR A 66 -1.67 5.35 -4.03
N ASP A 67 -0.61 5.62 -3.24
CA ASP A 67 -0.66 6.50 -2.07
C ASP A 67 0.67 7.18 -1.69
N SER A 68 1.63 7.25 -2.61
CA SER A 68 2.96 7.84 -2.36
C SER A 68 2.94 9.32 -1.99
N GLU A 69 1.85 10.02 -2.25
CA GLU A 69 1.63 11.38 -1.81
C GLU A 69 1.61 11.50 -0.28
N PHE A 70 1.22 10.43 0.43
CA PHE A 70 1.10 10.41 1.89
C PHE A 70 2.36 9.87 2.55
N ARG A 71 3.38 10.70 2.59
CA ARG A 71 4.60 10.51 3.38
C ARG A 71 4.68 11.56 4.47
N PHE A 72 5.04 11.14 5.67
CA PHE A 72 4.95 12.00 6.85
C PHE A 72 6.32 12.38 7.40
N ASP A 73 7.22 11.41 7.59
CA ASP A 73 8.46 11.62 8.32
C ASP A 73 9.70 11.19 7.50
N THR A 74 9.54 10.87 6.21
CA THR A 74 10.63 10.41 5.34
C THR A 74 10.82 11.33 4.13
N ARG A 75 12.05 11.39 3.61
CA ARG A 75 12.33 12.08 2.35
C ARG A 75 11.68 11.36 1.17
N PRO A 76 11.21 12.09 0.16
CA PRO A 76 10.72 11.49 -1.08
C PRO A 76 11.80 10.64 -1.74
N LEU A 77 11.42 9.41 -2.13
CA LEU A 77 12.24 8.61 -3.04
C LEU A 77 11.67 8.75 -4.46
N PRO A 78 12.52 8.84 -5.49
CA PRO A 78 12.04 8.86 -6.86
C PRO A 78 11.38 7.52 -7.19
N SER A 79 10.30 7.55 -7.99
CA SER A 79 9.66 6.33 -8.49
C SER A 79 10.63 5.50 -9.34
N LEU A 80 10.37 4.22 -9.53
CA LEU A 80 11.12 3.38 -10.47
C LEU A 80 11.08 3.97 -11.87
N GLN A 81 9.91 4.48 -12.30
CA GLN A 81 9.75 5.16 -13.58
C GLN A 81 10.59 6.42 -13.65
N GLY A 82 10.64 7.25 -12.59
CA GLY A 82 11.48 8.45 -12.53
C GLY A 82 12.97 8.11 -12.55
N MET A 83 13.41 7.01 -11.95
CA MET A 83 14.80 6.54 -12.01
C MET A 83 15.16 5.97 -13.38
N ALA A 84 14.24 5.26 -14.04
CA ALA A 84 14.48 4.61 -15.32
C ALA A 84 14.35 5.55 -16.52
N GLY A 85 13.59 6.63 -16.39
CA GLY A 85 13.26 7.54 -17.48
C GLY A 85 12.27 6.97 -18.50
N ALA A 86 12.04 7.73 -19.57
CA ALA A 86 11.01 7.41 -20.57
C ALA A 86 11.33 6.16 -21.42
N ASP A 87 12.59 5.80 -21.53
CA ASP A 87 13.08 4.66 -22.31
C ASP A 87 13.34 3.43 -21.44
N GLY A 88 13.08 3.53 -20.12
CA GLY A 88 13.24 2.44 -19.17
C GLY A 88 12.13 1.40 -19.27
N PRO A 89 12.26 0.26 -18.56
CA PRO A 89 11.33 -0.86 -18.66
C PRO A 89 10.14 -0.74 -17.67
N VAL A 90 9.76 0.46 -17.26
CA VAL A 90 8.77 0.68 -16.19
C VAL A 90 7.46 1.22 -16.74
N VAL A 91 6.37 0.50 -16.50
CA VAL A 91 4.99 0.99 -16.66
C VAL A 91 4.55 1.52 -15.30
N TYR A 92 4.34 2.82 -15.20
CA TYR A 92 3.89 3.46 -13.96
C TYR A 92 2.37 3.61 -13.96
N LEU A 93 1.74 3.21 -12.89
CA LEU A 93 0.31 3.34 -12.64
C LEU A 93 0.08 4.21 -11.40
N SER A 94 -0.89 5.11 -11.46
CA SER A 94 -1.34 5.83 -10.27
C SER A 94 -2.81 6.22 -10.38
N THR A 95 -3.39 6.63 -9.26
CA THR A 95 -4.82 6.94 -9.14
C THR A 95 -5.06 8.22 -8.34
N CYS A 96 -6.08 8.98 -8.75
CA CYS A 96 -6.56 10.12 -7.97
C CYS A 96 -7.55 9.72 -6.84
N SER A 97 -7.85 8.42 -6.69
CA SER A 97 -8.86 7.96 -5.72
C SER A 97 -8.44 8.15 -4.27
N ARG A 98 -7.14 8.10 -3.97
CA ARG A 98 -6.60 8.33 -2.62
C ARG A 98 -6.24 9.80 -2.40
N SER A 99 -5.66 10.43 -3.43
CA SER A 99 -5.19 11.82 -3.35
C SER A 99 -6.29 12.88 -3.45
N LEU A 100 -7.47 12.52 -4.00
CA LEU A 100 -8.64 13.42 -4.09
C LEU A 100 -9.87 12.81 -3.43
N ALA A 101 -10.51 11.88 -4.12
CA ALA A 101 -11.71 11.21 -3.61
C ALA A 101 -11.94 9.88 -4.34
N PRO A 102 -12.41 8.82 -3.65
CA PRO A 102 -12.70 7.53 -4.31
C PRO A 102 -13.72 7.63 -5.44
N GLY A 103 -14.64 8.60 -5.36
CA GLY A 103 -15.69 8.83 -6.36
C GLY A 103 -15.20 9.41 -7.68
N ILE A 104 -14.00 9.99 -7.77
CA ILE A 104 -13.51 10.62 -8.99
C ILE A 104 -13.19 9.62 -10.10
N ARG A 105 -12.82 8.39 -9.74
CA ARG A 105 -12.57 7.27 -10.66
C ARG A 105 -11.58 7.57 -11.79
N ILE A 106 -10.59 8.39 -11.53
CA ILE A 106 -9.50 8.71 -12.48
C ILE A 106 -8.23 7.99 -12.04
N ALA A 107 -7.65 7.25 -12.97
CA ALA A 107 -6.30 6.69 -12.88
C ALA A 107 -5.52 7.11 -14.13
N TYR A 108 -4.20 7.06 -14.05
CA TYR A 108 -3.34 7.34 -15.19
C TYR A 108 -2.19 6.35 -15.26
N MET A 109 -1.66 6.20 -16.45
CA MET A 109 -0.57 5.30 -16.76
C MET A 109 0.50 6.05 -17.55
N VAL A 110 1.76 5.86 -17.17
CA VAL A 110 2.92 6.33 -17.94
C VAL A 110 3.58 5.12 -18.59
N LEU A 111 3.52 5.07 -19.90
CA LEU A 111 4.11 3.98 -20.68
C LEU A 111 5.54 4.29 -21.11
N PRO A 112 6.45 3.31 -21.09
CA PRO A 112 7.72 3.39 -21.78
C PRO A 112 7.53 3.67 -23.29
N ARG A 113 8.44 4.45 -23.89
CA ARG A 113 8.32 4.80 -25.32
C ARG A 113 8.21 3.60 -26.24
N GLN A 114 8.94 2.52 -25.95
CA GLN A 114 8.90 1.29 -26.77
C GLN A 114 7.53 0.59 -26.76
N LEU A 115 6.64 0.87 -25.81
CA LEU A 115 5.29 0.32 -25.77
C LEU A 115 4.25 1.21 -26.43
N LEU A 116 4.57 2.47 -26.76
CA LEU A 116 3.58 3.43 -27.28
C LEU A 116 3.03 3.01 -28.64
N GLY A 117 3.88 2.49 -29.55
CA GLY A 117 3.45 2.03 -30.87
C GLY A 117 2.44 0.88 -30.77
N ALA A 118 2.76 -0.15 -29.98
CA ALA A 118 1.86 -1.28 -29.76
C ALA A 118 0.56 -0.86 -29.04
N TRP A 119 0.66 0.08 -28.10
CA TRP A 119 -0.50 0.66 -27.45
C TRP A 119 -1.42 1.38 -28.45
N GLN A 120 -0.88 2.26 -29.25
CA GLN A 120 -1.62 3.04 -30.25
C GLN A 120 -2.29 2.12 -31.27
N GLU A 121 -1.57 1.12 -31.78
CA GLU A 121 -2.13 0.15 -32.71
C GLU A 121 -3.33 -0.61 -32.12
N LYS A 122 -3.18 -1.09 -30.89
CA LYS A 122 -4.18 -1.94 -30.23
C LYS A 122 -5.40 -1.16 -29.73
N TYR A 123 -5.20 0.06 -29.23
CA TYR A 123 -6.23 0.82 -28.52
C TYR A 123 -6.74 2.07 -29.26
N ARG A 124 -6.29 2.33 -30.51
CA ARG A 124 -6.66 3.53 -31.28
C ARG A 124 -8.18 3.69 -31.50
N LEU A 125 -8.93 2.60 -31.45
CA LEU A 125 -10.38 2.60 -31.65
C LEU A 125 -11.17 2.67 -30.33
N TYR A 126 -10.49 2.64 -29.19
CA TYR A 126 -11.12 2.76 -27.89
C TYR A 126 -11.25 4.22 -27.47
N SER A 127 -12.42 4.60 -27.01
CA SER A 127 -12.63 5.89 -26.37
C SER A 127 -12.03 5.91 -24.98
N GLY A 128 -11.59 7.11 -24.52
CA GLY A 128 -11.19 7.30 -23.13
C GLY A 128 -12.35 6.97 -22.19
N THR A 129 -12.04 6.24 -21.10
CA THR A 129 -13.05 5.84 -20.10
C THR A 129 -13.40 6.95 -19.12
N VAL A 130 -12.59 8.01 -19.04
CA VAL A 130 -12.85 9.19 -18.20
C VAL A 130 -13.57 10.25 -19.02
N GLY A 131 -14.68 10.77 -18.50
CA GLY A 131 -15.47 11.80 -19.18
C GLY A 131 -14.67 13.11 -19.35
N ARG A 132 -14.95 13.85 -20.41
CA ARG A 132 -14.25 15.12 -20.71
C ARG A 132 -14.41 16.17 -19.63
N PHE A 133 -15.57 16.18 -18.97
CA PHE A 133 -15.85 17.12 -17.87
C PHE A 133 -14.92 16.88 -16.68
N GLU A 134 -14.78 15.63 -16.27
CA GLU A 134 -13.90 15.21 -15.17
C GLU A 134 -12.42 15.48 -15.50
N GLN A 135 -12.00 15.18 -16.74
CA GLN A 135 -10.63 15.50 -17.20
C GLN A 135 -10.35 17.01 -17.15
N GLN A 136 -11.26 17.83 -17.66
CA GLN A 136 -11.11 19.29 -17.68
C GLN A 136 -11.12 19.87 -16.26
N THR A 137 -12.00 19.35 -15.39
CA THR A 137 -12.10 19.77 -13.99
C THR A 137 -10.79 19.46 -13.25
N LEU A 138 -10.26 18.23 -13.40
CA LEU A 138 -8.99 17.82 -12.81
C LEU A 138 -7.83 18.68 -13.35
N ALA A 139 -7.78 18.91 -14.66
CA ALA A 139 -6.73 19.73 -15.27
C ALA A 139 -6.73 21.15 -14.68
N ARG A 140 -7.90 21.80 -14.56
CA ARG A 140 -8.03 23.14 -13.94
C ARG A 140 -7.66 23.11 -12.46
N PHE A 141 -8.03 22.06 -11.75
CA PHE A 141 -7.71 21.89 -10.34
C PHE A 141 -6.18 21.78 -10.12
N ILE A 142 -5.49 21.07 -11.00
CA ILE A 142 -4.02 20.95 -10.98
C ILE A 142 -3.36 22.28 -11.37
N THR A 143 -3.70 22.84 -12.54
CA THR A 143 -3.06 24.06 -13.08
C THR A 143 -3.34 25.31 -12.24
N GLY A 144 -4.49 25.37 -11.54
CA GLY A 144 -4.80 26.41 -10.58
C GLY A 144 -4.09 26.28 -9.23
N GLY A 145 -3.24 25.26 -9.04
CA GLY A 145 -2.52 25.00 -7.79
C GLY A 145 -3.41 24.51 -6.63
N TYR A 146 -4.70 24.21 -6.90
CA TYR A 146 -5.61 23.69 -5.88
C TYR A 146 -5.23 22.29 -5.43
N PHE A 147 -4.77 21.45 -6.34
CA PHE A 147 -4.31 20.09 -6.04
C PHE A 147 -3.17 20.08 -5.02
N THR A 148 -2.14 20.90 -5.22
CA THR A 148 -0.99 21.00 -4.31
C THR A 148 -1.42 21.45 -2.91
N ARG A 149 -2.31 22.47 -2.84
CA ARG A 149 -2.84 22.94 -1.55
C ARG A 149 -3.71 21.90 -0.85
N HIS A 150 -4.52 21.16 -1.62
CA HIS A 150 -5.32 20.06 -1.12
C HIS A 150 -4.42 18.97 -0.52
N LEU A 151 -3.44 18.47 -1.26
CA LEU A 151 -2.49 17.46 -0.77
C LEU A 151 -1.75 17.89 0.50
N ALA A 152 -1.35 19.16 0.60
CA ALA A 152 -0.69 19.68 1.79
C ALA A 152 -1.60 19.59 3.03
N ARG A 153 -2.88 19.93 2.88
CA ARG A 153 -3.86 19.80 3.98
C ARG A 153 -4.14 18.35 4.35
N GLU A 154 -4.34 17.49 3.35
CA GLU A 154 -4.59 16.07 3.57
C GLU A 154 -3.41 15.38 4.29
N ARG A 155 -2.17 15.70 3.89
CA ARG A 155 -0.97 15.19 4.60
C ARG A 155 -0.96 15.56 6.06
N THR A 156 -1.30 16.83 6.39
CA THR A 156 -1.36 17.30 7.77
C THR A 156 -2.46 16.56 8.54
N ALA A 157 -3.66 16.43 7.97
CA ALA A 157 -4.78 15.75 8.59
C ALA A 157 -4.49 14.25 8.81
N TYR A 158 -3.99 13.55 7.80
CA TYR A 158 -3.68 12.13 7.93
C TYR A 158 -2.51 11.85 8.87
N LYS A 159 -1.52 12.75 8.91
CA LYS A 159 -0.44 12.66 9.92
C LYS A 159 -1.02 12.77 11.33
N ALA A 160 -1.89 13.73 11.59
CA ALA A 160 -2.54 13.90 12.87
C ALA A 160 -3.36 12.67 13.30
N ARG A 161 -4.14 12.09 12.36
CA ARG A 161 -4.89 10.84 12.59
C ARG A 161 -3.99 9.66 12.91
N ARG A 162 -2.93 9.47 12.12
CA ARG A 162 -1.94 8.43 12.40
C ARG A 162 -1.36 8.60 13.80
N ASP A 163 -0.91 9.80 14.14
CA ASP A 163 -0.27 10.09 15.42
C ASP A 163 -1.25 9.84 16.59
N ALA A 164 -2.52 10.25 16.44
CA ALA A 164 -3.56 10.00 17.43
C ALA A 164 -3.86 8.50 17.61
N LEU A 165 -3.98 7.75 16.50
CA LEU A 165 -4.18 6.30 16.56
C LEU A 165 -2.99 5.60 17.20
N VAL A 166 -1.76 5.95 16.81
CA VAL A 166 -0.53 5.39 17.39
C VAL A 166 -0.44 5.68 18.88
N ALA A 167 -0.76 6.89 19.31
CA ALA A 167 -0.80 7.26 20.74
C ALA A 167 -1.83 6.42 21.50
N ALA A 168 -3.05 6.27 20.95
CA ALA A 168 -4.11 5.46 21.57
C ALA A 168 -3.71 3.98 21.68
N LEU A 169 -3.09 3.42 20.65
CA LEU A 169 -2.58 2.05 20.70
C LEU A 169 -1.49 1.86 21.74
N ARG A 170 -0.53 2.79 21.84
CA ARG A 170 0.54 2.76 22.85
C ARG A 170 0.04 2.99 24.27
N THR A 171 -1.09 3.65 24.45
CA THR A 171 -1.74 3.82 25.76
C THR A 171 -2.49 2.54 26.15
N SER A 172 -3.11 1.86 25.19
CA SER A 172 -3.94 0.68 25.44
C SER A 172 -3.15 -0.62 25.57
N PHE A 173 -1.97 -0.70 24.93
CA PHE A 173 -1.12 -1.89 24.91
C PHE A 173 0.25 -1.58 25.51
N ALA A 174 0.76 -2.52 26.32
CA ALA A 174 2.15 -2.45 26.77
C ALA A 174 3.12 -2.73 25.58
N PRO A 175 4.35 -2.21 25.64
CA PRO A 175 5.35 -2.38 24.54
C PRO A 175 5.65 -3.85 24.22
N GLU A 176 5.51 -4.74 25.20
CA GLU A 176 5.68 -6.18 25.05
C GLU A 176 4.48 -6.90 24.45
N GLU A 177 3.33 -6.24 24.33
CA GLU A 177 2.11 -6.84 23.78
C GLU A 177 1.90 -6.55 22.29
N LEU A 178 2.38 -5.39 21.82
CA LEU A 178 2.08 -4.88 20.48
C LEU A 178 3.30 -4.20 19.85
N THR A 179 3.61 -4.60 18.62
CA THR A 179 4.60 -3.92 17.77
C THR A 179 3.88 -3.21 16.62
N LEU A 180 4.26 -1.96 16.35
CA LEU A 180 3.70 -1.17 15.26
C LEU A 180 4.73 -1.01 14.13
N ALA A 181 4.29 -1.18 12.88
CA ALA A 181 5.11 -1.01 11.68
C ALA A 181 4.35 -0.23 10.59
N GLY A 182 5.05 0.22 9.54
CA GLY A 182 4.43 0.96 8.42
C GLY A 182 3.99 2.38 8.79
N LEU A 183 4.66 3.04 9.77
CA LEU A 183 4.21 4.32 10.33
C LEU A 183 4.55 5.53 9.45
N HIS A 184 5.45 5.41 8.49
CA HIS A 184 6.05 6.59 7.83
C HIS A 184 5.38 6.98 6.53
N THR A 185 4.62 6.08 5.94
CA THR A 185 4.00 6.25 4.62
C THR A 185 2.61 5.64 4.56
N GLY A 186 1.80 6.09 3.59
CA GLY A 186 0.50 5.53 3.27
C GLY A 186 -0.61 5.84 4.28
N LEU A 187 -1.72 5.13 4.17
CA LEU A 187 -2.94 5.35 4.94
C LEU A 187 -3.33 4.16 5.82
N HIS A 188 -2.41 3.22 6.04
CA HIS A 188 -2.57 2.11 6.97
C HIS A 188 -1.26 1.86 7.72
N LEU A 189 -1.34 1.15 8.82
CA LEU A 189 -0.22 0.66 9.60
C LEU A 189 -0.45 -0.80 9.98
N LEU A 190 0.61 -1.48 10.38
CA LEU A 190 0.53 -2.83 10.93
C LEU A 190 0.63 -2.79 12.44
N ALA A 191 -0.24 -3.56 13.09
CA ALA A 191 -0.22 -3.79 14.53
C ALA A 191 -0.06 -5.29 14.77
N GLN A 192 1.17 -5.71 15.12
CA GLN A 192 1.51 -7.09 15.36
C GLN A 192 1.42 -7.41 16.85
N LEU A 193 0.53 -8.34 17.18
CA LEU A 193 0.40 -8.87 18.55
C LEU A 193 1.58 -9.80 18.86
N LYS A 194 2.07 -9.74 20.08
CA LYS A 194 2.93 -10.79 20.65
C LYS A 194 2.05 -11.86 21.25
N ASP A 195 2.47 -13.12 21.06
CA ASP A 195 1.67 -14.28 21.47
C ASP A 195 0.19 -14.16 21.04
N PRO A 196 -0.05 -14.07 19.72
CA PRO A 196 -1.38 -13.80 19.21
C PRO A 196 -2.31 -14.99 19.40
N PRO A 197 -3.59 -14.76 19.71
CA PRO A 197 -4.59 -15.80 19.59
C PRO A 197 -4.75 -16.21 18.11
N PRO A 198 -5.35 -17.36 17.81
CA PRO A 198 -5.63 -17.76 16.44
C PRO A 198 -6.37 -16.68 15.65
N ASP A 199 -6.02 -16.49 14.39
CA ASP A 199 -6.63 -15.50 13.50
C ASP A 199 -8.16 -15.65 13.39
N ALA A 200 -8.68 -16.89 13.51
CA ALA A 200 -10.10 -17.15 13.53
C ALA A 200 -10.80 -16.51 14.75
N ALA A 201 -10.16 -16.57 15.93
CA ALA A 201 -10.65 -15.93 17.14
C ALA A 201 -10.61 -14.39 17.03
N LEU A 202 -9.54 -13.84 16.47
CA LEU A 202 -9.45 -12.40 16.18
C LEU A 202 -10.57 -11.93 15.26
N ARG A 203 -10.87 -12.67 14.19
CA ARG A 203 -11.97 -12.34 13.26
C ARG A 203 -13.34 -12.44 13.93
N ALA A 204 -13.56 -13.43 14.79
CA ALA A 204 -14.80 -13.58 15.54
C ALA A 204 -15.00 -12.41 16.51
N ALA A 205 -13.98 -12.08 17.31
CA ALA A 205 -14.01 -10.95 18.23
C ALA A 205 -14.18 -9.62 17.48
N ALA A 206 -13.53 -9.41 16.32
CA ALA A 206 -13.68 -8.20 15.51
C ALA A 206 -15.15 -7.96 15.13
N ARG A 207 -15.88 -9.00 14.72
CA ARG A 207 -17.31 -8.92 14.41
C ARG A 207 -18.14 -8.58 15.65
N GLN A 208 -17.84 -9.22 16.77
CA GLN A 208 -18.56 -9.00 18.05
C GLN A 208 -18.41 -7.56 18.55
N TYR A 209 -17.22 -6.99 18.43
CA TYR A 209 -16.91 -5.62 18.87
C TYR A 209 -17.17 -4.54 17.81
N GLY A 210 -17.72 -4.92 16.63
CA GLY A 210 -18.01 -3.98 15.55
C GLY A 210 -16.76 -3.31 14.96
N VAL A 211 -15.59 -3.98 15.06
CA VAL A 211 -14.33 -3.48 14.52
C VAL A 211 -14.10 -4.07 13.12
N ARG A 212 -13.94 -3.20 12.14
CA ARG A 212 -13.56 -3.61 10.78
C ARG A 212 -12.05 -3.53 10.66
N CYS A 213 -11.37 -4.66 10.70
CA CYS A 213 -9.94 -4.79 10.43
C CYS A 213 -9.68 -6.02 9.56
N SER A 214 -8.56 -6.01 8.83
CA SER A 214 -8.05 -7.17 8.12
C SER A 214 -6.84 -7.71 8.87
N LEU A 215 -6.57 -8.99 8.70
CA LEU A 215 -5.34 -9.62 9.18
C LEU A 215 -4.34 -9.71 8.03
N LEU A 216 -3.07 -9.62 8.32
CA LEU A 216 -2.01 -9.74 7.31
C LEU A 216 -2.08 -11.11 6.60
N SER A 217 -2.49 -12.16 7.32
CA SER A 217 -2.73 -13.49 6.79
C SER A 217 -3.83 -13.56 5.71
N ASP A 218 -4.78 -12.60 5.68
CA ASP A 218 -5.81 -12.54 4.63
C ASP A 218 -5.20 -12.26 3.24
N TYR A 219 -3.98 -11.74 3.20
CA TYR A 219 -3.25 -11.38 1.99
C TYR A 219 -2.12 -12.35 1.66
N ASP A 220 -1.90 -13.39 2.45
CA ASP A 220 -0.94 -14.44 2.14
C ASP A 220 -1.56 -15.46 1.18
N LEU A 221 -1.26 -15.28 -0.10
CA LEU A 221 -1.73 -16.17 -1.16
C LEU A 221 -0.98 -17.51 -1.22
N THR A 222 0.10 -17.65 -0.47
CA THR A 222 0.93 -18.86 -0.44
C THR A 222 0.59 -19.80 0.72
N GLY A 223 -0.03 -19.26 1.76
CA GLY A 223 -0.35 -19.97 2.99
C GLY A 223 0.89 -20.37 3.81
N THR A 224 2.05 -19.78 3.51
CA THR A 224 3.34 -20.16 4.13
C THR A 224 3.88 -19.13 5.11
N ALA A 225 3.29 -17.93 5.19
CA ALA A 225 3.78 -16.84 6.02
C ALA A 225 3.28 -16.96 7.48
N HIS A 226 3.83 -17.87 8.25
CA HIS A 226 3.56 -17.99 9.70
C HIS A 226 3.81 -16.68 10.46
N SER A 227 4.71 -15.82 9.97
CA SER A 227 4.99 -14.50 10.55
C SER A 227 3.85 -13.48 10.40
N ALA A 228 2.84 -13.79 9.58
CA ALA A 228 1.67 -12.92 9.40
C ALA A 228 0.59 -13.09 10.47
N ALA A 229 0.62 -14.21 11.24
CA ALA A 229 -0.39 -14.50 12.26
C ALA A 229 -0.44 -13.38 13.32
N GLY A 230 -1.66 -13.02 13.72
CA GLY A 230 -1.89 -11.98 14.74
C GLY A 230 -1.48 -10.57 14.33
N THR A 231 -1.20 -10.33 13.05
CA THR A 231 -0.88 -8.99 12.54
C THR A 231 -2.12 -8.35 11.92
N LEU A 232 -2.57 -7.25 12.52
CA LEU A 232 -3.72 -6.48 12.03
C LEU A 232 -3.26 -5.40 11.06
N VAL A 233 -4.00 -5.25 9.96
CA VAL A 233 -3.84 -4.16 8.99
C VAL A 233 -4.86 -3.07 9.34
N LEU A 234 -4.40 -1.96 9.89
CA LEU A 234 -5.23 -0.89 10.43
C LEU A 234 -5.21 0.33 9.51
N GLY A 235 -6.29 0.54 8.75
CA GLY A 235 -6.49 1.74 7.94
C GLY A 235 -6.99 2.91 8.80
N TYR A 236 -6.33 4.06 8.70
CA TYR A 236 -6.72 5.27 9.45
C TYR A 236 -7.23 6.41 8.55
N GLY A 237 -7.15 6.27 7.23
CA GLY A 237 -7.55 7.33 6.31
C GLY A 237 -9.02 7.77 6.45
N SER A 238 -9.91 6.85 6.82
CA SER A 238 -11.35 7.13 7.04
C SER A 238 -11.76 7.14 8.52
N LEU A 239 -10.82 7.00 9.45
CA LEU A 239 -11.12 7.02 10.88
C LEU A 239 -11.39 8.47 11.32
N PRO A 240 -12.56 8.77 11.92
CA PRO A 240 -12.82 10.09 12.48
C PRO A 240 -11.83 10.42 13.60
N ASP A 241 -11.41 11.68 13.69
CA ASP A 241 -10.43 12.12 14.69
C ASP A 241 -10.92 11.85 16.13
N ALA A 242 -12.24 12.01 16.37
CA ALA A 242 -12.88 11.73 17.66
C ALA A 242 -12.83 10.25 18.06
N ASP A 243 -12.72 9.33 17.09
CA ASP A 243 -12.74 7.89 17.35
C ASP A 243 -11.35 7.30 17.56
N CYS A 244 -10.29 8.06 17.31
CA CYS A 244 -8.92 7.56 17.43
C CYS A 244 -8.60 7.04 18.84
N ALA A 245 -9.00 7.78 19.88
CA ALA A 245 -8.80 7.36 21.26
C ALA A 245 -9.56 6.08 21.59
N ALA A 246 -10.82 6.00 21.18
CA ALA A 246 -11.66 4.83 21.41
C ALA A 246 -11.19 3.60 20.60
N ALA A 247 -10.52 3.79 19.48
CA ALA A 247 -10.02 2.70 18.65
C ALA A 247 -8.98 1.84 19.40
N GLY A 248 -8.08 2.46 20.16
CA GLY A 248 -7.07 1.74 20.96
C GLY A 248 -7.72 0.82 22.00
N GLU A 249 -8.66 1.35 22.78
CA GLU A 249 -9.38 0.58 23.81
C GLU A 249 -10.24 -0.55 23.20
N ARG A 250 -10.95 -0.26 22.11
CA ARG A 250 -11.76 -1.27 21.41
C ARG A 250 -10.90 -2.41 20.88
N LEU A 251 -9.74 -2.07 20.31
CA LEU A 251 -8.81 -3.08 19.82
C LEU A 251 -8.25 -3.92 20.97
N LYS A 252 -7.91 -3.31 22.10
CA LYS A 252 -7.45 -4.04 23.30
C LYS A 252 -8.52 -5.03 23.78
N LYS A 253 -9.77 -4.58 23.94
CA LYS A 253 -10.90 -5.44 24.36
C LYS A 253 -11.11 -6.60 23.39
N LEU A 254 -11.05 -6.34 22.09
CA LEU A 254 -11.13 -7.35 21.04
C LEU A 254 -10.03 -8.42 21.20
N CYS A 255 -8.79 -8.00 21.37
CA CYS A 255 -7.65 -8.91 21.50
C CYS A 255 -7.73 -9.75 22.79
N THR A 256 -8.20 -9.15 23.90
CA THR A 256 -8.43 -9.86 25.17
C THR A 256 -9.51 -10.93 25.00
N ALA A 257 -10.65 -10.58 24.45
CA ALA A 257 -11.75 -11.53 24.21
C ALA A 257 -11.34 -12.67 23.26
N ALA A 258 -10.52 -12.37 22.24
CA ALA A 258 -10.01 -13.41 21.34
C ALA A 258 -9.07 -14.39 22.04
N ARG A 259 -8.26 -13.95 23.02
CA ARG A 259 -7.40 -14.82 23.85
C ARG A 259 -8.24 -15.70 24.77
N GLU A 260 -9.17 -15.09 25.52
CA GLU A 260 -10.05 -15.82 26.44
C GLU A 260 -10.84 -16.92 25.74
N ALA A 261 -11.36 -16.64 24.54
CA ALA A 261 -12.07 -17.64 23.73
C ALA A 261 -11.15 -18.78 23.25
N SER A 262 -9.85 -18.54 23.09
CA SER A 262 -8.88 -19.56 22.65
C SER A 262 -8.41 -20.44 23.82
N ASP A 263 -8.37 -19.91 25.03
CA ASP A 263 -7.93 -20.65 26.24
C ASP A 263 -9.04 -21.58 26.77
N THR A 264 -10.26 -21.45 26.24
CA THR A 264 -11.43 -22.23 26.67
C THR A 264 -11.68 -23.47 25.79
N VAL A 265 -10.92 -23.64 24.73
CA VAL A 265 -10.98 -24.77 23.76
C VAL A 265 -9.79 -25.68 23.93
#